data_9fc51b2a5cb14104a3be456928865ce8
#
_entry.id   9fc51b2a5cb14104a3be456928865ce8
#
_cell.length_a   1.000
_cell.length_b   1.000
_cell.length_c   1.000
_cell.angle_alpha   90.00
_cell.angle_beta   90.00
_cell.angle_gamma   90.00
#
_symmetry.space_group_name_H-M   'P 1'
#
loop_
_entity.id
_entity.type
_entity.pdbx_description
1 polymer ?
#
loop_
_entity_poly.entity_id
_entity_poly.type
_entity_poly.pdbx_seq_one_letter_code
_entity_poly.pdbx_strand_id
1 'polypeptide(L)'
;MVIERETDSTKAYYELSETMWFLVQTNYDRDEPDPVHDPRRIPVEKKLADRGNKDFTEEVLMKEMSQWPTFNIATIYTDILSPKTGYTNTTMWYGFNPEHQETA
;
A
#
# COMPACT_ATOMS: atom_id res chain seq x y z
N MET A 1 -8.82 5.74 7.67
CA MET A 1 -8.07 6.68 8.55
C MET A 1 -6.78 6.03 8.99
N VAL A 2 -5.69 6.80 9.00
CA VAL A 2 -4.40 6.37 9.53
C VAL A 2 -4.09 7.20 10.78
N ILE A 3 -3.74 6.54 11.87
CA ILE A 3 -3.39 7.19 13.14
C ILE A 3 -1.94 6.82 13.48
N GLU A 4 -1.09 7.83 13.61
CA GLU A 4 0.27 7.68 14.11
C GLU A 4 0.29 8.03 15.58
N ARG A 5 0.80 7.15 16.42
CA ARG A 5 0.78 7.32 17.87
C ARG A 5 2.19 7.29 18.45
N GLU A 6 2.36 8.09 19.48
CA GLU A 6 3.47 8.00 20.41
C GLU A 6 2.98 7.27 21.67
N THR A 7 3.87 7.02 22.63
CA THR A 7 3.56 6.22 23.82
C THR A 7 2.30 6.69 24.56
N ASP A 8 2.13 8.00 24.74
CA ASP A 8 1.05 8.58 25.54
C ASP A 8 0.14 9.53 24.77
N SER A 9 0.33 9.68 23.44
CA SER A 9 -0.43 10.65 22.66
C SER A 9 -0.59 10.24 21.23
N THR A 10 -1.48 10.93 20.51
CA THR A 10 -1.59 10.83 19.06
C THR A 10 -0.60 11.80 18.44
N LYS A 11 0.34 11.31 17.65
CA LYS A 11 1.31 12.12 16.92
C LYS A 11 0.64 12.82 15.74
N ALA A 12 -0.16 12.08 14.98
CA ALA A 12 -0.86 12.59 13.81
C ALA A 12 -1.98 11.63 13.43
N TYR A 13 -2.98 12.14 12.71
CA TYR A 13 -3.95 11.28 12.05
C TYR A 13 -4.25 11.80 10.64
N TYR A 14 -4.66 10.89 9.76
CA TYR A 14 -4.91 11.20 8.36
C TYR A 14 -6.23 10.59 7.95
N GLU A 15 -7.05 11.35 7.20
CA GLU A 15 -8.35 10.89 6.72
C GLU A 15 -8.46 11.08 5.22
N LEU A 16 -9.31 10.26 4.60
CA LEU A 16 -9.68 10.46 3.20
C LEU A 16 -10.52 11.71 3.05
N SER A 17 -10.42 12.35 1.90
CA SER A 17 -11.18 13.54 1.54
C SER A 17 -11.48 13.51 0.04
N GLU A 18 -12.20 14.53 -0.45
CA GLU A 18 -12.49 14.62 -1.89
C GLU A 18 -11.21 14.71 -2.74
N THR A 19 -10.17 15.33 -2.20
CA THR A 19 -8.89 15.48 -2.90
C THR A 19 -7.89 14.39 -2.57
N MET A 20 -8.13 13.63 -1.50
CA MET A 20 -7.25 12.53 -1.07
C MET A 20 -8.08 11.25 -0.97
N TRP A 21 -8.18 10.54 -2.08
CA TRP A 21 -9.03 9.35 -2.20
C TRP A 21 -8.36 8.07 -1.72
N PHE A 22 -7.08 8.12 -1.38
CA PHE A 22 -6.34 6.98 -0.84
C PHE A 22 -5.38 7.43 0.26
N LEU A 23 -5.05 6.49 1.14
CA LEU A 23 -4.00 6.66 2.14
C LEU A 23 -3.10 5.42 2.08
N VAL A 24 -1.79 5.64 2.01
CA VAL A 24 -0.80 4.58 2.04
C VAL A 24 -0.02 4.68 3.34
N GLN A 25 0.04 3.57 4.06
CA GLN A 25 0.84 3.44 5.27
C GLN A 25 1.76 2.24 5.13
N THR A 26 3.03 2.45 5.40
CA THR A 26 4.03 1.39 5.46
C THR A 26 4.57 1.31 6.89
N ASN A 27 5.70 0.67 7.08
CA ASN A 27 6.30 0.54 8.41
C ASN A 27 7.08 1.79 8.87
N TYR A 28 6.97 2.89 8.13
CA TYR A 28 7.57 4.19 8.50
C TYR A 28 6.47 5.24 8.60
N ASP A 29 6.63 6.19 9.52
CA ASP A 29 5.68 7.28 9.70
C ASP A 29 5.56 8.14 8.44
N ARG A 30 4.36 8.67 8.18
CA ARG A 30 4.08 9.41 6.94
C ARG A 30 4.82 10.75 6.86
N ASP A 31 5.25 11.32 7.98
CA ASP A 31 6.05 12.53 8.02
C ASP A 31 7.54 12.26 7.79
N GLU A 32 7.93 11.01 7.68
CA GLU A 32 9.30 10.61 7.36
C GLU A 32 9.43 10.29 5.88
N PRO A 33 10.59 10.58 5.26
CA PRO A 33 10.83 10.15 3.89
C PRO A 33 11.02 8.64 3.82
N ASP A 34 10.70 8.05 2.66
CA ASP A 34 11.00 6.64 2.42
C ASP A 34 12.51 6.41 2.53
N PRO A 35 12.96 5.39 3.28
CA PRO A 35 14.37 5.05 3.31
C PRO A 35 14.82 4.53 1.94
N VAL A 36 16.06 4.85 1.58
CA VAL A 36 16.62 4.45 0.28
C VAL A 36 16.61 2.92 0.11
N HIS A 37 16.82 2.20 1.20
CA HIS A 37 16.89 0.74 1.18
C HIS A 37 15.51 0.05 1.28
N ASP A 38 14.44 0.81 1.55
CA ASP A 38 13.09 0.26 1.69
C ASP A 38 12.04 1.28 1.24
N PRO A 39 12.07 1.72 -0.04
CA PRO A 39 11.19 2.79 -0.54
C PRO A 39 9.84 2.20 -0.96
N ARG A 40 8.94 1.97 -0.02
CA ARG A 40 7.69 1.24 -0.27
C ARG A 40 6.47 2.14 -0.40
N ARG A 41 6.42 3.27 0.30
CA ARG A 41 5.25 4.16 0.31
C ARG A 41 5.17 5.05 -0.92
N ILE A 42 6.23 5.80 -1.19
CA ILE A 42 6.25 6.82 -2.26
C ILE A 42 5.96 6.20 -3.65
N PRO A 43 6.56 5.06 -4.04
CA PRO A 43 6.25 4.47 -5.34
C PRO A 43 4.78 4.10 -5.52
N VAL A 44 4.13 3.55 -4.50
CA VAL A 44 2.72 3.17 -4.62
C VAL A 44 1.82 4.40 -4.57
N GLU A 45 2.14 5.42 -3.78
CA GLU A 45 1.41 6.68 -3.79
C GLU A 45 1.44 7.33 -5.17
N LYS A 46 2.59 7.32 -5.81
CA LYS A 46 2.73 7.87 -7.17
C LYS A 46 1.89 7.09 -8.18
N LYS A 47 1.93 5.77 -8.12
CA LYS A 47 1.13 4.93 -9.04
C LYS A 47 -0.36 5.17 -8.87
N LEU A 48 -0.84 5.26 -7.63
CA LEU A 48 -2.25 5.52 -7.36
C LEU A 48 -2.66 6.93 -7.82
N ALA A 49 -1.82 7.94 -7.55
CA ALA A 49 -2.09 9.30 -7.99
C ALA A 49 -2.14 9.41 -9.52
N ASP A 50 -1.20 8.80 -10.22
CA ASP A 50 -1.14 8.82 -11.68
C ASP A 50 -2.32 8.08 -12.30
N ARG A 51 -2.75 6.99 -11.70
CA ARG A 51 -3.86 6.19 -12.19
C ARG A 51 -5.21 6.87 -11.98
N GLY A 52 -5.41 7.54 -10.84
CA GLY A 52 -6.70 8.07 -10.42
C GLY A 52 -7.67 7.00 -9.95
N ASN A 53 -8.81 7.43 -9.43
CA ASN A 53 -9.79 6.53 -8.81
C ASN A 53 -10.90 6.05 -9.76
N LYS A 54 -10.86 6.46 -11.02
CA LYS A 54 -11.84 6.00 -12.01
C LYS A 54 -11.61 4.53 -12.32
N ASP A 55 -12.67 3.73 -12.23
CA ASP A 55 -12.63 2.28 -12.48
C ASP A 55 -11.63 1.54 -11.57
N PHE A 56 -11.44 2.05 -10.35
CA PHE A 56 -10.58 1.42 -9.37
C PHE A 56 -11.32 0.26 -8.71
N THR A 57 -10.74 -0.94 -8.79
CA THR A 57 -11.32 -2.17 -8.27
C THR A 57 -10.37 -2.86 -7.30
N GLU A 58 -10.87 -3.88 -6.60
CA GLU A 58 -10.05 -4.72 -5.74
C GLU A 58 -8.93 -5.41 -6.52
N GLU A 59 -9.17 -5.78 -7.77
CA GLU A 59 -8.18 -6.40 -8.64
C GLU A 59 -7.06 -5.43 -8.99
N VAL A 60 -7.42 -4.18 -9.27
CA VAL A 60 -6.44 -3.10 -9.52
C VAL A 60 -5.59 -2.87 -8.28
N LEU A 61 -6.23 -2.83 -7.10
CA LEU A 61 -5.50 -2.68 -5.84
C LEU A 61 -4.50 -3.82 -5.62
N MET A 62 -4.92 -5.06 -5.85
CA MET A 62 -4.02 -6.22 -5.75
C MET A 62 -2.82 -6.07 -6.69
N LYS A 63 -3.06 -5.64 -7.91
CA LYS A 63 -2.01 -5.41 -8.90
C LYS A 63 -0.99 -4.38 -8.43
N GLU A 64 -1.47 -3.23 -7.93
CA GLU A 64 -0.57 -2.17 -7.48
C GLU A 64 0.22 -2.57 -6.23
N MET A 65 -0.41 -3.30 -5.32
CA MET A 65 0.25 -3.76 -4.09
C MET A 65 1.24 -4.90 -4.35
N SER A 66 1.16 -5.56 -5.48
CA SER A 66 2.00 -6.72 -5.83
C SER A 66 3.22 -6.35 -6.66
N GLN A 67 3.56 -5.07 -6.77
CA GLN A 67 4.68 -4.60 -7.57
C GLN A 67 5.87 -4.18 -6.70
N TRP A 68 7.06 -4.47 -7.19
CA TRP A 68 8.29 -3.98 -6.61
C TRP A 68 8.34 -2.45 -6.67
N PRO A 69 8.86 -1.74 -5.65
CA PRO A 69 9.46 -2.27 -4.41
C PRO A 69 8.48 -2.43 -3.24
N THR A 70 7.20 -2.07 -3.36
CA THR A 70 6.19 -2.24 -2.31
C THR A 70 6.06 -3.72 -1.96
N PHE A 71 5.93 -4.57 -2.96
CA PHE A 71 6.03 -6.02 -2.85
C PHE A 71 7.51 -6.42 -3.02
N ASN A 72 8.08 -7.07 -2.04
CA ASN A 72 9.49 -7.45 -2.04
C ASN A 72 9.68 -8.84 -1.44
N ILE A 73 10.94 -9.30 -1.37
CA ILE A 73 11.28 -10.64 -0.91
C ILE A 73 10.79 -10.94 0.51
N ALA A 74 10.59 -9.91 1.33
CA ALA A 74 10.09 -10.05 2.70
C ALA A 74 8.56 -10.14 2.76
N THR A 75 7.85 -9.92 1.66
CA THR A 75 6.39 -10.00 1.63
C THR A 75 5.95 -11.46 1.76
N ILE A 76 5.16 -11.75 2.79
CA ILE A 76 4.71 -13.11 3.10
C ILE A 76 3.32 -13.35 2.54
N TYR A 77 2.44 -12.36 2.67
CA TYR A 77 1.08 -12.46 2.14
C TYR A 77 0.57 -11.07 1.76
N THR A 78 -0.47 -11.06 0.93
CA THR A 78 -1.23 -9.85 0.60
C THR A 78 -2.70 -10.14 0.86
N ASP A 79 -3.38 -9.24 1.56
CA ASP A 79 -4.77 -9.38 1.93
C ASP A 79 -5.56 -8.17 1.44
N ILE A 80 -6.59 -8.42 0.64
CA ILE A 80 -7.49 -7.38 0.12
C ILE A 80 -8.85 -7.57 0.76
N LEU A 81 -9.36 -6.52 1.36
CA LEU A 81 -10.64 -6.51 2.05
C LEU A 81 -11.51 -5.37 1.52
N SER A 82 -12.76 -5.65 1.21
CA SER A 82 -13.74 -4.65 0.83
C SER A 82 -15.03 -4.90 1.61
N PRO A 83 -15.24 -4.22 2.73
CA PRO A 83 -16.48 -4.38 3.53
C PRO A 83 -17.74 -4.07 2.75
N LYS A 84 -17.67 -3.12 1.82
CA LYS A 84 -18.83 -2.71 1.01
C LYS A 84 -19.35 -3.83 0.13
N THR A 85 -18.45 -4.61 -0.48
CA THR A 85 -18.83 -5.68 -1.42
C THR A 85 -18.75 -7.08 -0.79
N GLY A 86 -18.16 -7.20 0.38
CA GLY A 86 -17.85 -8.49 1.00
C GLY A 86 -16.68 -9.22 0.35
N TYR A 87 -15.94 -8.56 -0.53
CA TYR A 87 -14.78 -9.15 -1.20
C TYR A 87 -13.65 -9.36 -0.21
N THR A 88 -13.06 -10.55 -0.23
CA THR A 88 -11.81 -10.84 0.49
C THR A 88 -10.92 -11.68 -0.41
N ASN A 89 -9.63 -11.39 -0.39
CA ASN A 89 -8.62 -12.18 -1.11
C ASN A 89 -7.34 -12.16 -0.30
N THR A 90 -6.94 -13.32 0.21
CA THR A 90 -5.67 -13.49 0.90
C THR A 90 -4.77 -14.38 0.04
N THR A 91 -3.66 -13.82 -0.42
CA THR A 91 -2.70 -14.52 -1.27
C THR A 91 -1.41 -14.72 -0.49
N MET A 92 -0.99 -15.98 -0.36
CA MET A 92 0.29 -16.35 0.25
C MET A 92 1.37 -16.44 -0.82
N TRP A 93 2.57 -16.01 -0.48
CA TRP A 93 3.69 -15.98 -1.41
C TRP A 93 4.79 -16.94 -0.97
N TYR A 94 5.06 -17.95 -1.79
CA TYR A 94 6.04 -18.99 -1.50
C TYR A 94 7.09 -19.07 -2.61
N GLY A 95 8.36 -19.01 -2.23
CA GLY A 95 9.46 -19.21 -3.18
C GLY A 95 9.51 -18.19 -4.32
N PHE A 96 8.76 -17.11 -4.19
CA PHE A 96 8.64 -16.06 -5.21
C PHE A 96 9.56 -14.90 -4.86
N ASN A 97 10.34 -14.43 -5.82
CA ASN A 97 11.21 -13.27 -5.63
C ASN A 97 10.75 -12.13 -6.52
N PRO A 98 9.97 -11.17 -5.99
CA PRO A 98 9.44 -10.05 -6.78
C PRO A 98 10.53 -9.11 -7.31
N GLU A 99 11.73 -9.12 -6.71
CA GLU A 99 12.85 -8.29 -7.19
C GLU A 99 13.33 -8.72 -8.58
N HIS A 100 13.05 -9.95 -8.98
CA HIS A 100 13.38 -10.50 -10.28
C HIS A 100 12.17 -10.59 -11.19
N GLN A 101 11.02 -10.09 -10.76
CA GLN A 101 9.82 -10.09 -11.58
C GLN A 101 9.94 -9.02 -12.66
N GLU A 102 9.77 -9.44 -13.92
CA GLU A 102 9.65 -8.48 -15.02
C GLU A 102 8.31 -7.76 -14.89
N THR A 103 8.36 -6.43 -14.90
CA THR A 103 7.14 -5.64 -14.98
C THR A 103 6.59 -5.74 -16.39
N ALA A 104 5.44 -6.35 -16.49
CA ALA A 104 4.74 -6.41 -17.77
C ALA A 104 4.21 -5.02 -18.13
#